data_e31e6defb346b73bf0d67849c8a9dcd4
#
_entry.id   e31e6defb346b73bf0d67849c8a9dcd4
#
_cell.length_a   1.000
_cell.length_b   1.000
_cell.length_c   1.000
_cell.angle_alpha   90.00
_cell.angle_beta   90.00
_cell.angle_gamma   90.00
#
_symmetry.space_group_name_H-M   'P 1'
#
loop_
_entity.id
_entity.type
_entity.pdbx_description
1 polymer ?
#
loop_
_entity_poly.entity_id
_entity_poly.type
_entity_poly.pdbx_seq_one_letter_code
_entity_poly.pdbx_strand_id
1 'polypeptide(L)'
;DDTVFPEVRFAEAIYFSNQLAKVMEKSGAWGAIRVTPSADVVMDIYISGTILQSDGETMDLQITVKDTSGKKWFSKKYKQTTGKYAYDRRLKSLGDPFQNLFVRIANDVLAFREKLSDQQAIELRTISELRFAKIFSPEAFDEYISAKRDGTLSIARLPAENDSILQRVYKIRDRDYLYIDTMQDYYDGFSQQMHLAYQDFRRASYDSVVKARQLDKQGNRRIIAGIGSILAGIYGRSQADTRMASDASTATAAVGGFILKSGLEKKQQSAAYNESVAEMGSSLEAEIAPQVIELEDRTVTLTGTVTVQYEQWQELLHKIYKQERGSL
;
A
#
# COMPACT_ATOMS: atom_id res chain seq x y z
N ASP A 1 0.30 -0.78 -21.62
CA ASP A 1 0.96 0.44 -21.09
C ASP A 1 2.36 0.03 -20.64
N ASP A 2 3.33 0.16 -21.55
CA ASP A 2 4.70 -0.40 -21.40
C ASP A 2 5.57 0.32 -20.33
N THR A 3 4.97 1.14 -19.48
CA THR A 3 5.69 1.96 -18.49
C THR A 3 5.37 1.58 -17.03
N VAL A 4 4.59 0.54 -16.81
CA VAL A 4 4.23 0.07 -15.47
C VAL A 4 5.12 -1.11 -15.09
N PHE A 5 5.92 -0.96 -14.04
CA PHE A 5 6.74 -2.02 -13.45
C PHE A 5 5.97 -2.63 -12.27
N PRO A 6 5.50 -3.88 -12.36
CA PRO A 6 4.66 -4.48 -11.31
C PRO A 6 5.31 -4.47 -9.93
N GLU A 7 6.60 -4.79 -9.84
CA GLU A 7 7.37 -4.83 -8.59
C GLU A 7 7.47 -3.44 -7.95
N VAL A 8 7.65 -2.38 -8.78
CA VAL A 8 7.65 -0.99 -8.30
C VAL A 8 6.26 -0.61 -7.78
N ARG A 9 5.18 -1.03 -8.47
CA ARG A 9 3.80 -0.78 -8.04
C ARG A 9 3.47 -1.47 -6.71
N PHE A 10 3.98 -2.68 -6.52
CA PHE A 10 3.81 -3.38 -5.25
C PHE A 10 4.51 -2.64 -4.11
N ALA A 11 5.77 -2.26 -4.29
CA ALA A 11 6.52 -1.45 -3.33
C ALA A 11 5.83 -0.10 -3.03
N GLU A 12 5.33 0.57 -4.08
CA GLU A 12 4.57 1.82 -3.96
C GLU A 12 3.27 1.64 -3.16
N ALA A 13 2.56 0.53 -3.33
CA ALA A 13 1.31 0.29 -2.61
C ALA A 13 1.54 0.26 -1.10
N ILE A 14 2.60 -0.40 -0.63
CA ILE A 14 2.97 -0.43 0.79
C ILE A 14 3.50 0.93 1.25
N TYR A 15 4.41 1.53 0.47
CA TYR A 15 4.98 2.83 0.81
C TYR A 15 3.90 3.91 0.94
N PHE A 16 2.94 3.99 0.01
CA PHE A 16 1.87 5.00 0.05
C PHE A 16 0.89 4.76 1.19
N SER A 17 0.55 3.50 1.48
CA SER A 17 -0.27 3.15 2.63
C SER A 17 0.40 3.59 3.93
N ASN A 18 1.70 3.33 4.08
CA ASN A 18 2.49 3.76 5.23
C ASN A 18 2.61 5.29 5.33
N GLN A 19 2.82 6.00 4.20
CA GLN A 19 2.84 7.47 4.19
C GLN A 19 1.50 8.07 4.61
N LEU A 20 0.38 7.49 4.16
CA LEU A 20 -0.95 7.93 4.57
C LEU A 20 -1.18 7.68 6.07
N ALA A 21 -0.83 6.49 6.55
CA ALA A 21 -0.93 6.14 7.96
C ALA A 21 -0.17 7.17 8.84
N LYS A 22 1.09 7.48 8.52
CA LYS A 22 1.90 8.47 9.23
C LYS A 22 1.30 9.88 9.24
N VAL A 23 0.67 10.29 8.14
CA VAL A 23 -0.01 11.59 8.07
C VAL A 23 -1.25 11.60 8.98
N MET A 24 -2.01 10.51 8.97
CA MET A 24 -3.21 10.40 9.81
C MET A 24 -2.85 10.31 11.30
N GLU A 25 -1.82 9.55 11.68
CA GLU A 25 -1.31 9.47 13.06
C GLU A 25 -0.88 10.82 13.59
N LYS A 26 -0.13 11.59 12.80
CA LYS A 26 0.33 12.95 13.16
C LYS A 26 -0.83 13.93 13.41
N SER A 27 -2.01 13.66 12.89
CA SER A 27 -3.19 14.50 13.14
C SER A 27 -3.70 14.38 14.57
N GLY A 28 -3.42 13.28 15.28
CA GLY A 28 -3.92 12.98 16.61
C GLY A 28 -5.45 12.80 16.68
N ALA A 29 -6.13 12.77 15.52
CA ALA A 29 -7.60 12.71 15.44
C ALA A 29 -8.15 11.27 15.44
N TRP A 30 -7.26 10.27 15.37
CA TRP A 30 -7.58 8.87 15.24
C TRP A 30 -7.00 8.07 16.40
N GLY A 31 -7.61 6.91 16.69
CA GLY A 31 -7.00 5.89 17.53
C GLY A 31 -5.85 5.19 16.80
N ALA A 32 -5.72 3.90 16.96
CA ALA A 32 -4.70 3.13 16.25
C ALA A 32 -4.97 3.11 14.73
N ILE A 33 -3.95 3.43 13.96
CA ILE A 33 -3.96 3.37 12.49
C ILE A 33 -3.02 2.26 12.09
N ARG A 34 -3.49 1.37 11.20
CA ARG A 34 -2.76 0.16 10.81
C ARG A 34 -2.76 -0.02 9.30
N VAL A 35 -1.61 -0.33 8.74
CA VAL A 35 -1.50 -0.91 7.40
C VAL A 35 -1.69 -2.43 7.56
N THR A 36 -2.79 -2.96 7.07
CA THR A 36 -3.14 -4.35 7.31
C THR A 36 -2.55 -5.29 6.26
N PRO A 37 -2.13 -6.50 6.64
CA PRO A 37 -1.58 -7.50 5.72
C PRO A 37 -2.64 -8.09 4.78
N SER A 38 -3.92 -7.99 5.15
CA SER A 38 -5.07 -8.48 4.39
C SER A 38 -6.24 -7.52 4.50
N ALA A 39 -7.10 -7.52 3.50
CA ALA A 39 -8.37 -6.79 3.51
C ALA A 39 -9.42 -7.42 4.46
N ASP A 40 -9.17 -8.64 4.93
CA ASP A 40 -10.10 -9.40 5.79
C ASP A 40 -9.96 -9.05 7.28
N VAL A 41 -8.90 -8.32 7.63
CA VAL A 41 -8.71 -7.83 9.01
C VAL A 41 -9.88 -6.95 9.42
N VAL A 42 -10.51 -7.25 10.55
CA VAL A 42 -11.69 -6.51 11.00
C VAL A 42 -11.27 -5.21 11.67
N MET A 43 -11.56 -4.08 11.03
CA MET A 43 -11.32 -2.71 11.50
C MET A 43 -12.61 -1.90 11.47
N ASP A 44 -12.63 -0.74 12.14
CA ASP A 44 -13.80 0.15 12.16
C ASP A 44 -13.98 0.88 10.83
N ILE A 45 -12.85 1.27 10.20
CA ILE A 45 -12.81 2.02 8.94
C ILE A 45 -11.70 1.44 8.06
N TYR A 46 -11.98 1.33 6.78
CA TYR A 46 -11.07 0.84 5.75
C TYR A 46 -10.79 1.93 4.73
N ILE A 47 -9.51 2.17 4.46
CA ILE A 47 -9.06 3.05 3.39
C ILE A 47 -8.31 2.18 2.39
N SER A 48 -8.84 2.07 1.19
CA SER A 48 -8.20 1.35 0.08
C SER A 48 -7.86 2.31 -1.05
N GLY A 49 -6.74 2.06 -1.73
CA GLY A 49 -6.24 2.88 -2.83
C GLY A 49 -5.90 2.06 -4.06
N THR A 50 -6.11 2.68 -5.23
CA THR A 50 -5.57 2.19 -6.51
C THR A 50 -4.67 3.26 -7.08
N ILE A 51 -3.44 2.88 -7.44
CA ILE A 51 -2.49 3.77 -8.10
C ILE A 51 -2.87 3.85 -9.58
N LEU A 52 -3.36 5.00 -10.02
CA LEU A 52 -3.71 5.26 -11.41
C LEU A 52 -2.50 5.75 -12.22
N GLN A 53 -1.67 6.59 -11.59
CA GLN A 53 -0.44 7.12 -12.15
C GLN A 53 0.57 7.41 -11.04
N SER A 54 1.83 7.04 -11.27
CA SER A 54 2.97 7.40 -10.43
C SER A 54 4.22 7.38 -11.32
N ASP A 55 4.66 8.55 -11.76
CA ASP A 55 5.73 8.71 -12.75
C ASP A 55 6.80 9.75 -12.34
N GLY A 56 6.83 10.11 -11.06
CA GLY A 56 7.73 11.12 -10.53
C GLY A 56 7.26 12.56 -10.77
N GLU A 57 6.50 12.87 -11.81
CA GLU A 57 5.89 14.17 -12.02
C GLU A 57 4.47 14.22 -11.48
N THR A 58 3.71 13.19 -11.72
CA THR A 58 2.29 13.10 -11.34
C THR A 58 2.05 11.87 -10.49
N MET A 59 1.33 12.07 -9.38
CA MET A 59 0.71 11.01 -8.61
C MET A 59 -0.80 11.15 -8.70
N ASP A 60 -1.49 10.10 -9.15
CA ASP A 60 -2.95 10.03 -9.27
C ASP A 60 -3.43 8.74 -8.58
N LEU A 61 -4.20 8.89 -7.52
CA LEU A 61 -4.70 7.81 -6.69
C LEU A 61 -6.23 7.83 -6.67
N GLN A 62 -6.86 6.66 -6.83
CA GLN A 62 -8.27 6.47 -6.54
C GLN A 62 -8.39 5.93 -5.12
N ILE A 63 -8.95 6.70 -4.21
CA ILE A 63 -9.15 6.31 -2.81
C ILE A 63 -10.62 5.98 -2.58
N THR A 64 -10.86 4.86 -1.91
CA THR A 64 -12.19 4.45 -1.45
C THR A 64 -12.15 4.24 0.05
N VAL A 65 -13.09 4.86 0.77
CA VAL A 65 -13.24 4.72 2.21
C VAL A 65 -14.58 4.04 2.50
N LYS A 66 -14.53 3.01 3.34
CA LYS A 66 -15.69 2.26 3.82
C LYS A 66 -15.59 2.09 5.33
N ASP A 67 -16.71 1.98 6.00
CA ASP A 67 -16.74 1.57 7.39
C ASP A 67 -16.98 0.05 7.55
N THR A 68 -16.90 -0.39 8.77
CA THR A 68 -17.08 -1.81 9.15
C THR A 68 -18.45 -2.36 8.79
N SER A 69 -19.49 -1.53 8.64
CA SER A 69 -20.79 -1.96 8.18
C SER A 69 -20.82 -2.28 6.67
N GLY A 70 -19.76 -1.93 5.93
CA GLY A 70 -19.68 -2.01 4.48
C GLY A 70 -20.18 -0.75 3.77
N LYS A 71 -20.70 0.26 4.52
CA LYS A 71 -21.12 1.53 3.93
C LYS A 71 -19.93 2.29 3.37
N LYS A 72 -20.03 2.65 2.10
CA LYS A 72 -19.03 3.50 1.46
C LYS A 72 -19.22 4.95 1.92
N TRP A 73 -18.19 5.53 2.50
CA TRP A 73 -18.15 6.94 2.84
C TRP A 73 -17.98 7.79 1.60
N PHE A 74 -16.92 7.49 0.83
CA PHE A 74 -16.70 8.09 -0.49
C PHE A 74 -15.73 7.25 -1.33
N SER A 75 -15.69 7.60 -2.63
CA SER A 75 -14.65 7.14 -3.56
C SER A 75 -14.24 8.35 -4.41
N LYS A 76 -12.97 8.76 -4.33
CA LYS A 76 -12.50 10.02 -4.90
C LYS A 76 -11.10 9.87 -5.49
N LYS A 77 -10.86 10.55 -6.61
CA LYS A 77 -9.53 10.69 -7.20
C LYS A 77 -8.77 11.84 -6.57
N TYR A 78 -7.50 11.58 -6.28
CA TYR A 78 -6.56 12.58 -5.77
C TYR A 78 -5.37 12.65 -6.71
N LYS A 79 -5.22 13.80 -7.36
CA LYS A 79 -4.12 14.04 -8.28
C LYS A 79 -3.26 15.17 -7.77
N GLN A 80 -1.94 14.99 -7.88
CA GLN A 80 -0.94 16.02 -7.62
C GLN A 80 0.17 15.94 -8.65
N THR A 81 0.58 17.09 -9.14
CA THR A 81 1.73 17.24 -10.03
C THR A 81 2.80 18.03 -9.29
N THR A 82 4.04 17.61 -9.39
CA THR A 82 5.18 18.28 -8.80
C THR A 82 6.13 18.86 -9.87
N GLY A 83 7.00 19.76 -9.47
CA GLY A 83 7.97 20.40 -10.36
C GLY A 83 9.41 19.99 -10.04
N LYS A 84 10.35 20.40 -10.90
CA LYS A 84 11.77 20.04 -10.81
C LYS A 84 12.43 20.35 -9.46
N TYR A 85 11.96 21.40 -8.77
CA TYR A 85 12.53 21.81 -7.48
C TYR A 85 12.18 20.85 -6.33
N ALA A 86 11.13 20.07 -6.48
CA ALA A 86 10.73 19.07 -5.46
C ALA A 86 11.78 17.97 -5.26
N TYR A 87 12.64 17.76 -6.26
CA TYR A 87 13.75 16.79 -6.23
C TYR A 87 15.13 17.43 -6.04
N ASP A 88 15.22 18.72 -5.72
CA ASP A 88 16.47 19.38 -5.45
C ASP A 88 17.00 19.00 -4.06
N ARG A 89 18.09 18.23 -4.02
CA ARG A 89 18.71 17.77 -2.78
C ARG A 89 19.19 18.90 -1.86
N ARG A 90 19.38 20.12 -2.39
CA ARG A 90 19.74 21.30 -1.59
C ARG A 90 18.57 21.83 -0.77
N LEU A 91 17.33 21.51 -1.17
CA LEU A 91 16.09 21.89 -0.53
C LEU A 91 15.54 20.76 0.32
N LYS A 92 16.40 20.05 1.06
CA LYS A 92 16.05 18.85 1.86
C LYS A 92 14.92 19.04 2.88
N SER A 93 14.54 20.27 3.18
CA SER A 93 13.47 20.60 4.14
C SER A 93 12.06 20.41 3.60
N LEU A 94 11.87 20.09 2.31
CA LEU A 94 10.55 20.04 1.68
C LEU A 94 9.79 18.73 1.89
N GLY A 95 10.41 17.70 2.48
CA GLY A 95 9.77 16.40 2.69
C GLY A 95 9.48 15.62 1.40
N ASP A 96 8.48 14.72 1.43
CA ASP A 96 8.06 13.98 0.25
C ASP A 96 7.35 14.91 -0.75
N PRO A 97 7.69 14.90 -2.05
CA PRO A 97 7.08 15.75 -3.08
C PRO A 97 5.55 15.66 -3.17
N PHE A 98 4.98 14.53 -2.75
CA PHE A 98 3.55 14.27 -2.80
C PHE A 98 2.88 14.26 -1.42
N GLN A 99 3.55 14.72 -0.38
CA GLN A 99 3.00 14.72 0.99
C GLN A 99 1.65 15.43 1.08
N ASN A 100 1.48 16.54 0.35
CA ASN A 100 0.21 17.28 0.34
C ASN A 100 -0.96 16.47 -0.22
N LEU A 101 -0.70 15.46 -1.07
CA LEU A 101 -1.73 14.56 -1.56
C LEU A 101 -2.25 13.69 -0.41
N PHE A 102 -1.37 13.12 0.40
CA PHE A 102 -1.75 12.32 1.57
C PHE A 102 -2.45 13.16 2.64
N VAL A 103 -2.00 14.41 2.85
CA VAL A 103 -2.68 15.35 3.76
C VAL A 103 -4.11 15.64 3.30
N ARG A 104 -4.35 15.85 1.99
CA ARG A 104 -5.71 16.05 1.46
C ARG A 104 -6.58 14.83 1.65
N ILE A 105 -6.04 13.61 1.45
CA ILE A 105 -6.76 12.36 1.69
C ILE A 105 -7.15 12.28 3.17
N ALA A 106 -6.19 12.46 4.08
CA ALA A 106 -6.41 12.40 5.52
C ALA A 106 -7.47 13.41 5.99
N ASN A 107 -7.41 14.64 5.47
CA ASN A 107 -8.40 15.69 5.80
C ASN A 107 -9.82 15.33 5.30
N ASP A 108 -9.96 14.77 4.10
CA ASP A 108 -11.27 14.36 3.59
C ASP A 108 -11.86 13.20 4.41
N VAL A 109 -11.02 12.25 4.85
CA VAL A 109 -11.45 11.15 5.75
C VAL A 109 -11.90 11.72 7.10
N LEU A 110 -11.13 12.64 7.67
CA LEU A 110 -11.48 13.31 8.93
C LEU A 110 -12.77 14.11 8.81
N ALA A 111 -12.91 14.93 7.76
CA ALA A 111 -14.11 15.70 7.51
C ALA A 111 -15.38 14.84 7.34
N PHE A 112 -15.23 13.60 6.88
CA PHE A 112 -16.34 12.66 6.86
C PHE A 112 -16.61 12.09 8.26
N ARG A 113 -15.57 11.73 9.01
CA ARG A 113 -15.69 11.23 10.39
C ARG A 113 -16.39 12.23 11.30
N GLU A 114 -16.09 13.53 11.16
CA GLU A 114 -16.70 14.61 11.94
C GLU A 114 -18.21 14.78 11.70
N LYS A 115 -18.73 14.25 10.59
CA LYS A 115 -20.19 14.24 10.32
C LYS A 115 -20.93 13.13 11.04
N LEU A 116 -20.21 12.14 11.56
CA LEU A 116 -20.82 11.07 12.34
C LEU A 116 -21.11 11.57 13.76
N SER A 117 -22.30 11.28 14.24
CA SER A 117 -22.62 11.49 15.65
C SER A 117 -21.86 10.48 16.52
N ASP A 118 -21.74 10.75 17.82
CA ASP A 118 -21.12 9.84 18.77
C ASP A 118 -21.86 8.49 18.79
N GLN A 119 -23.17 8.51 18.70
CA GLN A 119 -23.97 7.28 18.62
C GLN A 119 -23.64 6.44 17.39
N GLN A 120 -23.45 7.06 16.22
CA GLN A 120 -23.04 6.37 14.99
C GLN A 120 -21.63 5.80 15.12
N ALA A 121 -20.72 6.51 15.78
CA ALA A 121 -19.36 6.04 16.02
C ALA A 121 -19.35 4.81 16.94
N ILE A 122 -20.16 4.82 18.01
CA ILE A 122 -20.36 3.69 18.92
C ILE A 122 -20.96 2.50 18.16
N GLU A 123 -21.99 2.73 17.33
CA GLU A 123 -22.61 1.69 16.52
C GLU A 123 -21.59 1.01 15.59
N LEU A 124 -20.75 1.79 14.89
CA LEU A 124 -19.70 1.24 14.03
C LEU A 124 -18.71 0.38 14.83
N ARG A 125 -18.27 0.85 15.99
CA ARG A 125 -17.37 0.07 16.83
C ARG A 125 -18.01 -1.23 17.29
N THR A 126 -19.27 -1.19 17.71
CA THR A 126 -20.03 -2.39 18.09
C THR A 126 -20.16 -3.38 16.92
N ILE A 127 -20.46 -2.89 15.71
CA ILE A 127 -20.50 -3.76 14.51
C ILE A 127 -19.13 -4.40 14.26
N SER A 128 -18.03 -3.65 14.39
CA SER A 128 -16.68 -4.19 14.24
C SER A 128 -16.40 -5.30 15.27
N GLU A 129 -16.76 -5.08 16.52
CA GLU A 129 -16.61 -6.06 17.59
C GLU A 129 -17.43 -7.33 17.34
N LEU A 130 -18.68 -7.19 16.94
CA LEU A 130 -19.57 -8.33 16.64
C LEU A 130 -19.14 -9.08 15.37
N ARG A 131 -18.61 -8.37 14.36
CA ARG A 131 -18.03 -9.03 13.18
C ARG A 131 -16.84 -9.90 13.57
N PHE A 132 -15.96 -9.38 14.40
CA PHE A 132 -14.83 -10.15 14.89
C PHE A 132 -15.31 -11.34 15.74
N ALA A 133 -16.27 -11.12 16.64
CA ALA A 133 -16.85 -12.17 17.47
C ALA A 133 -17.48 -13.29 16.62
N LYS A 134 -18.17 -12.94 15.54
CA LYS A 134 -18.77 -13.90 14.61
C LYS A 134 -17.73 -14.77 13.90
N ILE A 135 -16.51 -14.26 13.62
CA ILE A 135 -15.43 -15.06 13.02
C ILE A 135 -14.99 -16.19 13.96
N PHE A 136 -14.89 -15.91 15.26
CA PHE A 136 -14.39 -16.87 16.25
C PHE A 136 -15.48 -17.76 16.86
N SER A 137 -16.69 -17.25 17.00
CA SER A 137 -17.82 -17.98 17.56
C SER A 137 -19.12 -17.70 16.78
N PRO A 138 -19.23 -18.19 15.54
CA PRO A 138 -20.39 -17.94 14.69
C PRO A 138 -21.68 -18.43 15.35
N GLU A 139 -21.65 -19.58 16.03
CA GLU A 139 -22.81 -20.15 16.74
C GLU A 139 -23.36 -19.26 17.87
N ALA A 140 -22.49 -18.40 18.45
CA ALA A 140 -22.91 -17.49 19.51
C ALA A 140 -23.36 -16.13 18.96
N PHE A 141 -22.74 -15.65 17.85
CA PHE A 141 -22.88 -14.25 17.40
C PHE A 141 -23.53 -14.08 16.02
N ASP A 142 -23.96 -15.17 15.34
CA ASP A 142 -24.53 -15.06 13.99
C ASP A 142 -25.78 -14.16 13.93
N GLU A 143 -26.61 -14.20 14.98
CA GLU A 143 -27.86 -13.44 15.07
C GLU A 143 -27.70 -11.98 15.56
N TYR A 144 -26.47 -11.55 15.95
CA TYR A 144 -26.26 -10.21 16.52
C TYR A 144 -26.11 -9.13 15.45
N ILE A 145 -25.68 -9.51 14.25
CA ILE A 145 -25.58 -8.64 13.09
C ILE A 145 -26.46 -9.18 11.95
N SER A 146 -27.15 -8.28 11.27
CA SER A 146 -27.95 -8.58 10.10
C SER A 146 -27.55 -7.71 8.90
N ALA A 147 -27.66 -8.27 7.70
CA ALA A 147 -27.47 -7.51 6.48
C ALA A 147 -28.78 -6.81 6.09
N LYS A 148 -28.68 -5.50 5.82
CA LYS A 148 -29.78 -4.72 5.24
C LYS A 148 -29.94 -5.03 3.75
N ARG A 149 -31.01 -4.52 3.12
CA ARG A 149 -31.27 -4.71 1.68
C ARG A 149 -30.17 -4.17 0.75
N ASP A 150 -29.43 -3.16 1.21
CA ASP A 150 -28.31 -2.55 0.48
C ASP A 150 -26.97 -3.27 0.72
N GLY A 151 -27.00 -4.38 1.48
CA GLY A 151 -25.82 -5.16 1.84
C GLY A 151 -25.04 -4.62 3.04
N THR A 152 -25.42 -3.46 3.60
CA THR A 152 -24.76 -2.94 4.81
C THR A 152 -25.19 -3.72 6.04
N LEU A 153 -24.27 -3.85 7.00
CA LEU A 153 -24.53 -4.51 8.27
C LEU A 153 -25.17 -3.55 9.28
N SER A 154 -26.02 -4.12 10.13
CA SER A 154 -26.61 -3.42 11.27
C SER A 154 -26.66 -4.34 12.48
N ILE A 155 -26.71 -3.76 13.66
CA ILE A 155 -26.90 -4.48 14.92
C ILE A 155 -28.35 -4.94 14.97
N ALA A 156 -28.57 -6.28 15.08
CA ALA A 156 -29.88 -6.87 15.28
C ALA A 156 -30.23 -6.94 16.77
N ARG A 157 -29.24 -7.28 17.60
CA ARG A 157 -29.33 -7.24 19.07
C ARG A 157 -27.96 -6.97 19.68
N LEU A 158 -27.95 -6.49 20.91
CA LEU A 158 -26.72 -6.32 21.69
C LEU A 158 -26.46 -7.57 22.54
N PRO A 159 -25.18 -7.93 22.76
CA PRO A 159 -24.79 -8.94 23.74
C PRO A 159 -25.24 -8.56 25.15
N ALA A 160 -25.37 -9.54 26.02
CA ALA A 160 -25.60 -9.29 27.43
C ALA A 160 -24.41 -8.52 28.03
N GLU A 161 -24.71 -7.70 29.02
CA GLU A 161 -23.64 -7.06 29.80
C GLU A 161 -22.80 -8.16 30.46
N ASN A 162 -21.47 -8.07 30.30
CA ASN A 162 -20.52 -9.09 30.78
C ASN A 162 -20.65 -10.49 30.12
N ASP A 163 -21.06 -10.57 28.86
CA ASP A 163 -21.07 -11.82 28.11
C ASP A 163 -19.67 -12.47 28.13
N SER A 164 -19.58 -13.66 28.73
CA SER A 164 -18.30 -14.36 28.96
C SER A 164 -17.65 -14.83 27.64
N ILE A 165 -18.43 -15.09 26.60
CA ILE A 165 -17.92 -15.48 25.28
C ILE A 165 -17.32 -14.25 24.61
N LEU A 166 -18.02 -13.13 24.67
CA LEU A 166 -17.54 -11.86 24.11
C LEU A 166 -16.25 -11.40 24.81
N GLN A 167 -16.13 -11.54 26.12
CA GLN A 167 -14.92 -11.20 26.87
C GLN A 167 -13.68 -12.02 26.42
N ARG A 168 -13.87 -13.30 26.08
CA ARG A 168 -12.80 -14.12 25.48
C ARG A 168 -12.45 -13.65 24.09
N VAL A 169 -13.44 -13.33 23.26
CA VAL A 169 -13.21 -12.80 21.92
C VAL A 169 -12.41 -11.50 21.99
N TYR A 170 -12.67 -10.63 22.96
CA TYR A 170 -11.87 -9.41 23.15
C TYR A 170 -10.39 -9.72 23.42
N LYS A 171 -10.08 -10.70 24.25
CA LYS A 171 -8.69 -11.13 24.50
C LYS A 171 -8.00 -11.64 23.22
N ILE A 172 -8.75 -12.38 22.39
CA ILE A 172 -8.25 -12.82 21.08
C ILE A 172 -8.02 -11.63 20.15
N ARG A 173 -8.93 -10.66 20.15
CA ARG A 173 -8.80 -9.44 19.33
C ARG A 173 -7.59 -8.60 19.76
N ASP A 174 -7.34 -8.50 21.05
CA ASP A 174 -6.17 -7.78 21.57
C ASP A 174 -4.86 -8.46 21.10
N ARG A 175 -4.81 -9.80 21.12
CA ARG A 175 -3.66 -10.56 20.60
C ARG A 175 -3.50 -10.36 19.08
N ASP A 176 -4.60 -10.35 18.32
CA ASP A 176 -4.58 -10.08 16.88
C ASP A 176 -4.04 -8.68 16.58
N TYR A 177 -4.48 -7.68 17.30
CA TYR A 177 -3.98 -6.32 17.16
C TYR A 177 -2.50 -6.19 17.50
N LEU A 178 -2.03 -6.84 18.57
CA LEU A 178 -0.61 -6.85 18.93
C LEU A 178 0.24 -7.47 17.81
N TYR A 179 -0.25 -8.55 17.20
CA TYR A 179 0.45 -9.17 16.06
C TYR A 179 0.49 -8.23 14.85
N ILE A 180 -0.62 -7.57 14.50
CA ILE A 180 -0.67 -6.59 13.41
C ILE A 180 0.25 -5.41 13.71
N ASP A 181 0.33 -4.96 14.97
CA ASP A 181 1.25 -3.89 15.38
C ASP A 181 2.72 -4.29 15.17
N THR A 182 3.08 -5.56 15.37
CA THR A 182 4.41 -6.09 15.02
C THR A 182 4.69 -6.00 13.51
N MET A 183 3.65 -6.20 12.67
CA MET A 183 3.79 -6.04 11.23
C MET A 183 3.98 -4.57 10.80
N GLN A 184 3.50 -3.60 11.61
CA GLN A 184 3.76 -2.17 11.34
C GLN A 184 5.24 -1.84 11.39
N ASP A 185 5.97 -2.37 12.35
CA ASP A 185 7.43 -2.18 12.46
C ASP A 185 8.14 -2.67 11.19
N TYR A 186 7.67 -3.77 10.62
CA TYR A 186 8.19 -4.29 9.34
C TYR A 186 7.91 -3.34 8.18
N TYR A 187 6.65 -2.86 8.01
CA TYR A 187 6.28 -1.91 6.97
C TYR A 187 6.99 -0.56 7.12
N ASP A 188 7.20 -0.12 8.36
CA ASP A 188 7.95 1.09 8.66
C ASP A 188 9.44 0.96 8.30
N GLY A 189 10.06 -0.15 8.69
CA GLY A 189 11.45 -0.47 8.33
C GLY A 189 11.63 -0.52 6.81
N PHE A 190 10.75 -1.23 6.10
CA PHE A 190 10.72 -1.25 4.64
C PHE A 190 10.61 0.14 4.04
N SER A 191 9.63 0.94 4.50
CA SER A 191 9.41 2.29 3.98
C SER A 191 10.59 3.22 4.21
N GLN A 192 11.31 3.05 5.32
CA GLN A 192 12.53 3.80 5.62
C GLN A 192 13.69 3.40 4.69
N GLN A 193 13.90 2.10 4.50
CA GLN A 193 14.95 1.58 3.61
C GLN A 193 14.72 1.98 2.15
N MET A 194 13.47 1.86 1.70
CA MET A 194 13.07 2.20 0.35
C MET A 194 13.17 3.71 0.06
N HIS A 195 13.01 4.56 1.07
CA HIS A 195 12.78 6.00 0.88
C HIS A 195 13.79 6.67 -0.05
N LEU A 196 15.09 6.49 0.19
CA LEU A 196 16.14 7.16 -0.60
C LEU A 196 16.19 6.66 -2.04
N ALA A 197 16.18 5.34 -2.24
CA ALA A 197 16.19 4.73 -3.57
C ALA A 197 14.93 5.11 -4.37
N TYR A 198 13.78 5.16 -3.69
CA TYR A 198 12.53 5.55 -4.32
C TYR A 198 12.49 7.04 -4.70
N GLN A 199 13.07 7.94 -3.91
CA GLN A 199 13.20 9.34 -4.29
C GLN A 199 14.12 9.51 -5.51
N ASP A 200 15.21 8.76 -5.60
CA ASP A 200 16.10 8.77 -6.76
C ASP A 200 15.40 8.19 -8.01
N PHE A 201 14.63 7.10 -7.86
CA PHE A 201 13.77 6.58 -8.92
C PHE A 201 12.75 7.61 -9.42
N ARG A 202 12.01 8.26 -8.52
CA ARG A 202 11.04 9.32 -8.88
C ARG A 202 11.69 10.47 -9.62
N ARG A 203 12.88 10.90 -9.18
CA ARG A 203 13.63 11.96 -9.86
C ARG A 203 14.01 11.56 -11.28
N ALA A 204 14.52 10.34 -11.48
CA ALA A 204 14.88 9.84 -12.80
C ALA A 204 13.64 9.73 -13.71
N SER A 205 12.52 9.23 -13.18
CA SER A 205 11.22 9.17 -13.86
C SER A 205 10.73 10.57 -14.25
N TYR A 206 10.79 11.55 -13.33
CA TYR A 206 10.45 12.94 -13.60
C TYR A 206 11.21 13.51 -14.79
N ASP A 207 12.56 13.36 -14.77
CA ASP A 207 13.42 13.84 -15.87
C ASP A 207 13.05 13.21 -17.22
N SER A 208 12.66 11.93 -17.22
CA SER A 208 12.26 11.19 -18.42
C SER A 208 10.90 11.66 -18.95
N VAL A 209 9.90 11.82 -18.09
CA VAL A 209 8.55 12.29 -18.43
C VAL A 209 8.58 13.71 -18.98
N VAL A 210 9.32 14.60 -18.34
CA VAL A 210 9.44 15.99 -18.79
C VAL A 210 10.13 16.08 -20.16
N LYS A 211 11.18 15.28 -20.41
CA LYS A 211 11.83 15.22 -21.73
C LYS A 211 10.89 14.66 -22.80
N ALA A 212 10.17 13.58 -22.52
CA ALA A 212 9.21 13.00 -23.45
C ALA A 212 8.17 14.04 -23.86
N ARG A 213 7.63 14.81 -22.91
CA ARG A 213 6.66 15.89 -23.18
C ARG A 213 7.22 17.03 -23.99
N GLN A 214 8.50 17.42 -23.76
CA GLN A 214 9.16 18.46 -24.54
C GLN A 214 9.33 18.04 -26.01
N LEU A 215 9.68 16.77 -26.23
CA LEU A 215 9.83 16.21 -27.59
C LEU A 215 8.48 16.07 -28.31
N ASP A 216 7.41 15.76 -27.61
CA ASP A 216 6.05 15.71 -28.16
C ASP A 216 5.59 17.10 -28.64
N LYS A 217 5.81 18.13 -27.84
CA LYS A 217 5.50 19.52 -28.20
C LYS A 217 6.27 20.01 -29.43
N GLN A 218 7.42 19.43 -29.73
CA GLN A 218 8.22 19.76 -30.91
C GLN A 218 7.80 18.99 -32.16
N GLY A 219 6.69 18.22 -32.12
CA GLY A 219 6.16 17.47 -33.25
C GLY A 219 6.93 16.22 -33.66
N ASN A 220 7.91 15.82 -32.85
CA ASN A 220 8.76 14.65 -33.12
C ASN A 220 8.16 13.34 -32.55
N ARG A 221 6.94 12.99 -33.00
CA ARG A 221 6.25 11.75 -32.60
C ARG A 221 7.08 10.46 -32.78
N ARG A 222 8.04 10.45 -33.73
CA ARG A 222 8.93 9.30 -33.99
C ARG A 222 9.96 9.05 -32.88
N ILE A 223 10.30 10.07 -32.09
CA ILE A 223 11.26 9.94 -30.99
C ILE A 223 10.60 9.42 -29.73
N ILE A 224 9.30 9.64 -29.54
CA ILE A 224 8.53 9.19 -28.38
C ILE A 224 8.39 7.66 -28.36
N ALA A 225 8.14 7.06 -29.54
CA ALA A 225 8.15 5.60 -29.68
C ALA A 225 9.52 4.98 -29.31
N GLY A 226 10.62 5.73 -29.52
CA GLY A 226 11.98 5.30 -29.14
C GLY A 226 12.27 5.39 -27.63
N ILE A 227 11.63 6.31 -26.89
CA ILE A 227 11.85 6.45 -25.45
C ILE A 227 11.05 5.39 -24.67
N GLY A 228 9.82 5.07 -25.08
CA GLY A 228 9.04 3.97 -24.54
C GLY A 228 9.71 2.61 -24.74
N SER A 229 10.28 2.38 -25.95
CA SER A 229 11.03 1.16 -26.25
C SER A 229 12.39 1.07 -25.55
N ILE A 230 12.95 2.20 -25.10
CA ILE A 230 14.19 2.23 -24.31
C ILE A 230 13.91 1.79 -22.86
N LEU A 231 12.78 2.15 -22.27
CA LEU A 231 12.37 1.68 -20.96
C LEU A 231 11.96 0.20 -21.01
N ALA A 232 11.23 -0.24 -22.05
CA ALA A 232 10.88 -1.63 -22.28
C ALA A 232 12.07 -2.53 -22.64
N GLY A 233 13.08 -2.00 -23.35
CA GLY A 233 14.28 -2.75 -23.76
C GLY A 233 15.26 -3.04 -22.63
N ILE A 234 15.10 -2.44 -21.46
CA ILE A 234 15.89 -2.74 -20.26
C ILE A 234 15.41 -4.04 -19.61
N TYR A 235 14.11 -4.29 -19.63
CA TYR A 235 13.52 -5.47 -19.02
C TYR A 235 13.46 -6.72 -19.93
N GLY A 236 13.45 -6.54 -21.27
CA GLY A 236 13.29 -7.65 -22.25
C GLY A 236 14.55 -8.44 -22.57
N ARG A 237 15.69 -8.20 -21.93
CA ARG A 237 17.00 -8.74 -22.35
C ARG A 237 17.42 -10.05 -21.70
N SER A 238 16.54 -10.73 -20.97
CA SER A 238 16.86 -12.10 -20.49
C SER A 238 16.52 -13.21 -21.46
N GLN A 239 15.75 -12.96 -22.52
CA GLN A 239 15.45 -13.97 -23.56
C GLN A 239 15.07 -13.35 -24.91
N ALA A 240 16.02 -12.86 -25.70
CA ALA A 240 15.85 -12.83 -27.15
C ALA A 240 17.17 -12.52 -27.90
N ASP A 241 17.51 -13.40 -28.81
CA ASP A 241 18.66 -13.42 -29.68
C ASP A 241 18.86 -12.13 -30.51
N THR A 242 20.13 -11.76 -30.62
CA THR A 242 20.73 -10.69 -31.39
C THR A 242 20.58 -10.91 -32.89
N ARG A 243 19.56 -10.36 -33.56
CA ARG A 243 19.53 -10.31 -35.04
C ARG A 243 18.80 -9.13 -35.72
N MET A 244 18.49 -8.03 -35.05
CA MET A 244 17.82 -6.87 -35.67
C MET A 244 18.47 -5.51 -35.37
N ALA A 245 19.80 -5.45 -35.28
CA ALA A 245 20.52 -4.19 -34.99
C ALA A 245 21.38 -3.66 -36.15
N SER A 246 21.27 -4.19 -37.40
CA SER A 246 22.19 -3.83 -38.48
C SER A 246 21.68 -2.85 -39.54
N ASP A 247 20.39 -2.52 -39.62
CA ASP A 247 19.87 -1.79 -40.79
C ASP A 247 19.33 -0.34 -40.54
N ALA A 248 19.61 0.26 -39.37
CA ALA A 248 19.19 1.65 -39.10
C ALA A 248 20.34 2.68 -39.00
N SER A 249 21.48 2.42 -39.63
CA SER A 249 22.71 3.19 -39.45
C SER A 249 23.12 4.08 -40.61
N THR A 250 22.29 4.99 -41.16
CA THR A 250 22.88 5.95 -42.09
C THR A 250 22.23 7.34 -42.23
N ALA A 251 21.33 7.78 -41.35
CA ALA A 251 20.66 9.07 -41.60
C ALA A 251 20.67 10.11 -40.45
N THR A 252 21.31 9.89 -39.30
CA THR A 252 21.27 10.88 -38.19
C THR A 252 22.55 10.98 -37.37
N ALA A 253 23.70 10.88 -38.00
CA ALA A 253 24.99 10.81 -37.29
C ALA A 253 25.51 12.14 -36.71
N ALA A 254 24.96 13.31 -37.04
CA ALA A 254 25.52 14.59 -36.63
C ALA A 254 24.84 15.29 -35.44
N VAL A 255 23.58 14.96 -35.12
CA VAL A 255 22.86 15.50 -33.96
C VAL A 255 22.69 14.43 -32.83
N GLY A 256 22.84 13.17 -33.19
CA GLY A 256 22.69 12.01 -32.30
C GLY A 256 23.87 11.77 -31.35
N GLY A 257 25.08 12.19 -31.70
CA GLY A 257 26.31 11.83 -30.93
C GLY A 257 26.36 12.46 -29.51
N PHE A 258 25.88 13.67 -29.37
CA PHE A 258 25.90 14.37 -28.06
C PHE A 258 24.76 13.94 -27.16
N ILE A 259 23.61 13.59 -27.74
CA ILE A 259 22.42 13.08 -27.02
C ILE A 259 22.67 11.65 -26.58
N LEU A 260 23.40 10.84 -27.36
CA LEU A 260 23.70 9.44 -27.03
C LEU A 260 24.65 9.32 -25.83
N LYS A 261 25.68 10.15 -25.71
CA LYS A 261 26.66 10.03 -24.62
C LYS A 261 26.07 10.45 -23.26
N SER A 262 25.37 11.58 -23.21
CA SER A 262 24.66 12.01 -21.98
C SER A 262 23.42 11.15 -21.66
N GLY A 263 22.83 10.52 -22.67
CA GLY A 263 21.73 9.59 -22.53
C GLY A 263 22.18 8.23 -21.98
N LEU A 264 23.38 7.75 -22.38
CA LEU A 264 23.88 6.43 -21.92
C LEU A 264 24.27 6.45 -20.43
N GLU A 265 24.94 7.51 -19.95
CA GLU A 265 25.30 7.64 -18.53
C GLU A 265 24.07 7.78 -17.62
N LYS A 266 23.07 8.57 -18.06
CA LYS A 266 21.80 8.68 -17.34
C LYS A 266 20.94 7.42 -17.45
N LYS A 267 21.08 6.65 -18.55
CA LYS A 267 20.40 5.39 -18.78
C LYS A 267 20.91 4.29 -17.82
N GLN A 268 22.21 4.21 -17.58
CA GLN A 268 22.79 3.29 -16.60
C GLN A 268 22.35 3.64 -15.17
N GLN A 269 22.31 4.94 -14.82
CA GLN A 269 21.84 5.40 -13.52
C GLN A 269 20.35 5.12 -13.30
N SER A 270 19.50 5.37 -14.29
CA SER A 270 18.06 5.09 -14.24
C SER A 270 17.78 3.59 -14.13
N ALA A 271 18.52 2.75 -14.85
CA ALA A 271 18.40 1.30 -14.77
C ALA A 271 18.77 0.78 -13.37
N ALA A 272 19.83 1.29 -12.76
CA ALA A 272 20.24 0.91 -11.41
C ALA A 272 19.20 1.29 -10.35
N TYR A 273 18.50 2.44 -10.50
CA TYR A 273 17.43 2.83 -9.58
C TYR A 273 16.19 1.96 -9.75
N ASN A 274 15.82 1.63 -10.99
CA ASN A 274 14.70 0.74 -11.26
C ASN A 274 14.94 -0.66 -10.66
N GLU A 275 16.15 -1.19 -10.87
CA GLU A 275 16.57 -2.48 -10.34
C GLU A 275 16.58 -2.47 -8.80
N SER A 276 17.08 -1.44 -8.18
CA SER A 276 17.09 -1.31 -6.72
C SER A 276 15.69 -1.23 -6.11
N VAL A 277 14.75 -0.51 -6.74
CA VAL A 277 13.36 -0.43 -6.26
C VAL A 277 12.60 -1.72 -6.55
N ALA A 278 12.84 -2.36 -7.70
CA ALA A 278 12.26 -3.64 -8.05
C ALA A 278 12.77 -4.76 -7.11
N GLU A 279 14.07 -4.78 -6.80
CA GLU A 279 14.66 -5.71 -5.85
C GLU A 279 14.06 -5.53 -4.44
N MET A 280 13.89 -4.28 -3.99
CA MET A 280 13.21 -4.03 -2.73
C MET A 280 11.72 -4.44 -2.78
N GLY A 281 11.03 -4.22 -3.91
CA GLY A 281 9.66 -4.69 -4.09
C GLY A 281 9.57 -6.21 -4.03
N SER A 282 10.47 -6.93 -4.69
CA SER A 282 10.53 -8.39 -4.66
C SER A 282 10.92 -8.94 -3.28
N SER A 283 11.71 -8.20 -2.51
CA SER A 283 12.06 -8.59 -1.14
C SER A 283 10.87 -8.56 -0.18
N LEU A 284 9.82 -7.80 -0.49
CA LEU A 284 8.57 -7.81 0.27
C LEU A 284 7.68 -9.02 -0.03
N GLU A 285 7.78 -9.57 -1.24
CA GLU A 285 7.15 -10.84 -1.60
C GLU A 285 7.97 -12.04 -1.13
N ALA A 286 9.24 -11.80 -0.74
CA ALA A 286 10.08 -12.82 -0.15
C ALA A 286 9.64 -13.15 1.29
N GLU A 287 10.14 -14.26 1.79
CA GLU A 287 9.97 -14.62 3.19
C GLU A 287 10.51 -13.49 4.09
N ILE A 288 9.66 -13.01 4.99
CA ILE A 288 10.11 -12.14 6.07
C ILE A 288 10.71 -12.97 7.20
N ALA A 289 11.41 -12.31 8.12
CA ALA A 289 11.95 -12.98 9.30
C ALA A 289 10.85 -13.78 10.00
N PRO A 290 11.10 -15.07 10.31
CA PRO A 290 10.12 -15.89 11.01
C PRO A 290 9.71 -15.25 12.33
N GLN A 291 8.41 -15.21 12.61
CA GLN A 291 7.89 -14.75 13.89
C GLN A 291 7.75 -15.92 14.84
N VAL A 292 8.39 -15.83 15.99
CA VAL A 292 8.34 -16.83 17.05
C VAL A 292 7.31 -16.43 18.07
N ILE A 293 6.25 -17.23 18.20
CA ILE A 293 5.17 -17.01 19.16
C ILE A 293 5.31 -18.01 20.29
N GLU A 294 5.55 -17.52 21.49
CA GLU A 294 5.58 -18.33 22.70
C GLU A 294 4.16 -18.47 23.25
N LEU A 295 3.71 -19.71 23.38
CA LEU A 295 2.47 -20.10 24.06
C LEU A 295 2.85 -20.79 25.38
N GLU A 296 1.88 -20.92 26.29
CA GLU A 296 2.12 -21.55 27.61
C GLU A 296 2.65 -22.98 27.51
N ASP A 297 2.25 -23.73 26.49
CA ASP A 297 2.56 -25.15 26.29
C ASP A 297 3.56 -25.42 25.16
N ARG A 298 3.82 -24.43 24.29
CA ARG A 298 4.68 -24.62 23.10
C ARG A 298 5.10 -23.31 22.46
N THR A 299 6.13 -23.41 21.63
CA THR A 299 6.57 -22.33 20.72
C THR A 299 6.12 -22.65 19.30
N VAL A 300 5.54 -21.66 18.60
CA VAL A 300 5.12 -21.75 17.21
C VAL A 300 5.90 -20.74 16.39
N THR A 301 6.49 -21.18 15.28
CA THR A 301 7.19 -20.31 14.35
C THR A 301 6.32 -20.09 13.11
N LEU A 302 6.03 -18.85 12.80
CA LEU A 302 5.31 -18.42 11.59
C LEU A 302 6.36 -18.06 10.53
N THR A 303 6.17 -18.56 9.31
CA THR A 303 7.13 -18.42 8.20
C THR A 303 6.43 -18.02 6.91
N GLY A 304 7.20 -17.49 5.97
CA GLY A 304 6.68 -17.06 4.67
C GLY A 304 6.53 -15.56 4.55
N THR A 305 5.73 -15.12 3.59
CA THR A 305 5.43 -13.70 3.38
C THR A 305 4.59 -13.12 4.53
N VAL A 306 4.48 -11.81 4.62
CA VAL A 306 3.62 -11.13 5.63
C VAL A 306 2.20 -11.68 5.61
N THR A 307 1.62 -11.85 4.43
CA THR A 307 0.25 -12.38 4.28
C THR A 307 0.15 -13.82 4.77
N VAL A 308 1.10 -14.68 4.40
CA VAL A 308 1.13 -16.09 4.80
C VAL A 308 1.33 -16.22 6.31
N GLN A 309 2.22 -15.44 6.91
CA GLN A 309 2.40 -15.43 8.36
C GLN A 309 1.14 -14.96 9.09
N TYR A 310 0.41 -13.98 8.52
CA TYR A 310 -0.86 -13.54 9.09
C TYR A 310 -1.95 -14.62 8.99
N GLU A 311 -2.04 -15.35 7.90
CA GLU A 311 -2.95 -16.49 7.76
C GLU A 311 -2.65 -17.59 8.78
N GLN A 312 -1.37 -17.96 8.94
CA GLN A 312 -0.92 -18.90 9.98
C GLN A 312 -1.27 -18.40 11.40
N TRP A 313 -1.10 -17.09 11.63
CA TRP A 313 -1.50 -16.44 12.88
C TRP A 313 -3.00 -16.57 13.15
N GLN A 314 -3.85 -16.31 12.16
CA GLN A 314 -5.31 -16.46 12.29
C GLN A 314 -5.70 -17.91 12.62
N GLU A 315 -5.08 -18.90 11.97
CA GLU A 315 -5.30 -20.30 12.32
C GLU A 315 -4.88 -20.62 13.76
N LEU A 316 -3.76 -20.06 14.21
CA LEU A 316 -3.27 -20.23 15.58
C LEU A 316 -4.24 -19.60 16.59
N LEU A 317 -4.73 -18.40 16.34
CA LEU A 317 -5.74 -17.75 17.17
C LEU A 317 -7.02 -18.59 17.29
N HIS A 318 -7.49 -19.19 16.19
CA HIS A 318 -8.64 -20.11 16.24
C HIS A 318 -8.36 -21.34 17.12
N LYS A 319 -7.17 -21.90 17.10
CA LYS A 319 -6.76 -23.02 17.97
C LYS A 319 -6.75 -22.59 19.43
N ILE A 320 -6.16 -21.43 19.74
CA ILE A 320 -6.13 -20.84 21.09
C ILE A 320 -7.58 -20.63 21.60
N TYR A 321 -8.44 -20.01 20.80
CA TYR A 321 -9.82 -19.77 21.18
C TYR A 321 -10.56 -21.07 21.51
N LYS A 322 -10.40 -22.12 20.69
CA LYS A 322 -11.02 -23.45 20.93
C LYS A 322 -10.51 -24.10 22.20
N GLN A 323 -9.19 -23.99 22.50
CA GLN A 323 -8.61 -24.52 23.73
C GLN A 323 -9.16 -23.80 24.97
N GLU A 324 -9.19 -22.47 24.96
CA GLU A 324 -9.75 -21.66 26.05
C GLU A 324 -11.27 -21.90 26.25
N ARG A 325 -11.98 -22.34 25.21
CA ARG A 325 -13.38 -22.73 25.31
C ARG A 325 -13.58 -24.14 25.89
N GLY A 326 -12.68 -25.07 25.59
CA GLY A 326 -12.79 -26.48 26.02
C GLY A 326 -12.26 -26.75 27.43
N SER A 327 -11.61 -25.77 28.07
CA SER A 327 -11.07 -25.87 29.44
C SER A 327 -12.11 -25.48 30.52
N LEU A 328 -13.37 -25.42 30.19
CA LEU A 328 -14.52 -25.25 31.06
C LEU A 328 -15.40 -26.51 31.01
#